data_2b1b420c6201ac82eda298d10c02cbd7
#
_entry.id   2b1b420c6201ac82eda298d10c02cbd7
#
_cell.length_a   1.000
_cell.length_b   1.000
_cell.length_c   1.000
_cell.angle_alpha   90.00
_cell.angle_beta   90.00
_cell.angle_gamma   90.00
#
_symmetry.space_group_name_H-M   'P 1'
#
loop_
_entity.id
_entity.type
_entity.pdbx_description
1 polymer ?
#
loop_
_entity_poly.entity_id
_entity_poly.type
_entity_poly.pdbx_seq_one_letter_code
_entity_poly.pdbx_strand_id
1 'polypeptide(L)'
;TIGKMMDFIITYKCGSRQPSIRDWSGINAEFSWMTRTLSGLNKHIIFVAHRDTRKEGDDTVFIPALREKAYNSIVTELDLLGYLEMKSERGVQRRTITFDPTSRNDGKNTCNLPSVMEVPTILDKNGNPTAKNDFITAKIINSYLGMLAAKKEAQEKYDKVIEEIKESIEFITDANSANEFASHINEFEHVGSSLMMARSLFAAKVKALGLVFNKETKIYSDAA
;
A
#
# COMPACT_ATOMS: atom_id res chain seq x y z
N THR A 1 -6.96 -23.03 -6.61
CA THR A 1 -7.32 -21.80 -5.90
C THR A 1 -6.85 -21.86 -4.45
N ILE A 2 -6.70 -20.72 -3.82
CA ILE A 2 -6.26 -20.64 -2.42
C ILE A 2 -7.28 -21.32 -1.46
N GLY A 3 -8.55 -21.32 -1.80
CA GLY A 3 -9.56 -22.11 -1.06
C GLY A 3 -9.25 -23.60 -1.04
N LYS A 4 -8.84 -24.19 -2.17
CA LYS A 4 -8.42 -25.61 -2.22
C LYS A 4 -7.17 -25.89 -1.38
N MET A 5 -6.29 -24.92 -1.19
CA MET A 5 -5.15 -25.08 -0.27
C MET A 5 -5.62 -25.14 1.18
N MET A 6 -6.62 -24.35 1.54
CA MET A 6 -7.28 -24.44 2.85
C MET A 6 -7.93 -25.82 3.05
N ASP A 7 -8.65 -26.32 2.03
CA ASP A 7 -9.28 -27.66 2.07
C ASP A 7 -8.24 -28.77 2.25
N PHE A 8 -7.09 -28.63 1.57
CA PHE A 8 -5.97 -29.56 1.75
C PHE A 8 -5.44 -29.55 3.19
N ILE A 9 -5.24 -28.37 3.78
CA ILE A 9 -4.79 -28.25 5.18
C ILE A 9 -5.81 -28.88 6.14
N ILE A 10 -7.11 -28.65 5.91
CA ILE A 10 -8.19 -29.28 6.68
C ILE A 10 -8.09 -30.78 6.59
N THR A 11 -7.98 -31.34 5.39
CA THR A 11 -7.86 -32.78 5.18
C THR A 11 -6.60 -33.35 5.82
N TYR A 12 -5.49 -32.67 5.72
CA TYR A 12 -4.23 -33.07 6.34
C TYR A 12 -4.30 -33.11 7.86
N LYS A 13 -4.95 -32.14 8.51
CA LYS A 13 -5.06 -32.04 9.97
C LYS A 13 -6.17 -32.92 10.55
N CYS A 14 -7.27 -33.12 9.82
CA CYS A 14 -8.50 -33.75 10.34
C CYS A 14 -8.88 -35.08 9.65
N GLY A 15 -8.22 -35.44 8.55
CA GLY A 15 -8.62 -36.54 7.70
C GLY A 15 -10.01 -36.32 7.10
N SER A 16 -10.87 -37.35 7.17
CA SER A 16 -12.25 -37.30 6.67
C SER A 16 -13.26 -36.69 7.65
N ARG A 17 -12.88 -36.42 8.90
CA ARG A 17 -13.79 -35.83 9.90
C ARG A 17 -13.93 -34.30 9.72
N GLN A 18 -15.08 -33.80 10.10
CA GLN A 18 -15.27 -32.33 10.17
C GLN A 18 -14.37 -31.71 11.26
N PRO A 19 -13.76 -30.54 11.00
CA PRO A 19 -12.97 -29.83 11.99
C PRO A 19 -13.82 -29.46 13.23
N SER A 20 -13.33 -29.76 14.40
CA SER A 20 -13.86 -29.23 15.67
C SER A 20 -13.35 -27.81 15.92
N ILE A 21 -13.92 -27.11 16.91
CA ILE A 21 -13.47 -25.76 17.32
C ILE A 21 -11.97 -25.75 17.65
N ARG A 22 -11.45 -26.80 18.26
CA ARG A 22 -10.02 -26.91 18.64
C ARG A 22 -9.09 -27.08 17.44
N ASP A 23 -9.54 -27.72 16.37
CA ASP A 23 -8.72 -27.95 15.17
C ASP A 23 -8.44 -26.65 14.40
N TRP A 24 -9.37 -25.70 14.47
CA TRP A 24 -9.25 -24.43 13.72
C TRP A 24 -8.03 -23.59 14.11
N SER A 25 -7.55 -23.68 15.35
CA SER A 25 -6.31 -22.99 15.73
C SER A 25 -5.12 -23.50 14.91
N GLY A 26 -4.98 -24.84 14.84
CA GLY A 26 -3.90 -25.46 14.07
C GLY A 26 -4.03 -25.27 12.56
N ILE A 27 -5.25 -25.34 12.02
CA ILE A 27 -5.54 -25.11 10.59
C ILE A 27 -5.17 -23.66 10.20
N ASN A 28 -5.60 -22.67 10.97
CA ASN A 28 -5.29 -21.28 10.70
C ASN A 28 -3.79 -20.97 10.86
N ALA A 29 -3.12 -21.59 11.82
CA ALA A 29 -1.67 -21.43 12.00
C ALA A 29 -0.91 -21.99 10.78
N GLU A 30 -1.27 -23.15 10.27
CA GLU A 30 -0.67 -23.76 9.08
C GLU A 30 -0.90 -22.89 7.83
N PHE A 31 -2.12 -22.39 7.64
CA PHE A 31 -2.45 -21.51 6.53
C PHE A 31 -1.64 -20.21 6.59
N SER A 32 -1.55 -19.59 7.77
CA SER A 32 -0.75 -18.38 7.97
C SER A 32 0.76 -18.63 7.79
N TRP A 33 1.25 -19.78 8.22
CA TRP A 33 2.64 -20.17 7.97
C TRP A 33 2.91 -20.31 6.47
N MET A 34 2.05 -21.00 5.74
CA MET A 34 2.16 -21.15 4.29
C MET A 34 2.18 -19.81 3.57
N THR A 35 1.24 -18.91 3.87
CA THR A 35 1.17 -17.59 3.21
C THR A 35 2.39 -16.73 3.51
N ARG A 36 2.88 -16.71 4.76
CA ARG A 36 4.13 -16.01 5.13
C ARG A 36 5.35 -16.60 4.43
N THR A 37 5.43 -17.94 4.35
CA THR A 37 6.54 -18.60 3.64
C THR A 37 6.57 -18.20 2.18
N LEU A 38 5.41 -18.16 1.51
CA LEU A 38 5.30 -17.72 0.12
C LEU A 38 5.70 -16.23 -0.02
N SER A 39 5.21 -15.35 0.85
CA SER A 39 5.55 -13.93 0.85
C SER A 39 7.06 -13.69 1.07
N GLY A 40 7.73 -14.57 1.83
CA GLY A 40 9.18 -14.52 2.08
C GLY A 40 10.07 -14.94 0.90
N LEU A 41 9.50 -15.45 -0.19
CA LEU A 41 10.28 -15.97 -1.33
C LEU A 41 10.93 -14.88 -2.21
N ASN A 42 10.71 -13.61 -1.93
CA ASN A 42 11.13 -12.49 -2.79
C ASN A 42 10.67 -12.66 -4.25
N LYS A 43 9.41 -13.02 -4.43
CA LYS A 43 8.72 -13.24 -5.70
C LYS A 43 7.39 -12.51 -5.71
N HIS A 44 6.89 -12.19 -6.89
CA HIS A 44 5.49 -11.77 -7.04
C HIS A 44 4.60 -13.01 -6.86
N ILE A 45 3.73 -12.97 -5.85
CA ILE A 45 2.81 -14.06 -5.54
C ILE A 45 1.41 -13.65 -5.97
N ILE A 46 0.76 -14.52 -6.74
CA ILE A 46 -0.60 -14.32 -7.22
C ILE A 46 -1.49 -15.43 -6.66
N PHE A 47 -2.43 -15.06 -5.80
CA PHE A 47 -3.45 -15.96 -5.32
C PHE A 47 -4.72 -15.83 -6.17
N VAL A 48 -5.29 -16.96 -6.53
CA VAL A 48 -6.59 -17.02 -7.21
C VAL A 48 -7.60 -17.65 -6.24
N ALA A 49 -8.70 -16.95 -5.98
CA ALA A 49 -9.80 -17.40 -5.15
C ALA A 49 -11.10 -17.48 -5.97
N HIS A 50 -12.01 -18.39 -5.57
CA HIS A 50 -13.39 -18.26 -6.02
C HIS A 50 -14.07 -17.08 -5.35
N ARG A 51 -15.17 -16.64 -5.93
CA ARG A 51 -16.03 -15.61 -5.39
C ARG A 51 -16.98 -16.20 -4.35
N ASP A 52 -17.17 -15.47 -3.26
CA ASP A 52 -18.23 -15.66 -2.27
C ASP A 52 -18.94 -14.33 -2.05
N THR A 53 -19.94 -14.32 -1.19
CA THR A 53 -20.72 -13.12 -0.87
C THR A 53 -20.77 -12.89 0.63
N ARG A 54 -20.70 -11.60 1.02
CA ARG A 54 -20.90 -11.13 2.40
C ARG A 54 -22.04 -10.13 2.45
N LYS A 55 -22.92 -10.22 3.44
CA LYS A 55 -23.95 -9.21 3.71
C LYS A 55 -23.34 -8.06 4.50
N GLU A 56 -23.57 -6.82 4.03
CA GLU A 56 -23.23 -5.58 4.71
C GLU A 56 -24.48 -4.68 4.75
N GLY A 57 -25.25 -4.79 5.82
CA GLY A 57 -26.59 -4.21 5.88
C GLY A 57 -27.52 -4.83 4.82
N ASP A 58 -28.10 -4.01 3.97
CA ASP A 58 -28.95 -4.45 2.86
C ASP A 58 -28.16 -4.86 1.61
N ASP A 59 -26.90 -4.49 1.53
CA ASP A 59 -26.03 -4.79 0.40
C ASP A 59 -25.42 -6.19 0.44
N THR A 60 -25.07 -6.70 -0.73
CA THR A 60 -24.33 -7.97 -0.88
C THR A 60 -23.02 -7.67 -1.62
N VAL A 61 -21.91 -7.87 -0.91
CA VAL A 61 -20.56 -7.60 -1.40
C VAL A 61 -19.88 -8.91 -1.82
N PHE A 62 -19.23 -8.91 -2.96
CA PHE A 62 -18.41 -10.02 -3.44
C PHE A 62 -17.03 -9.98 -2.76
N ILE A 63 -16.64 -11.13 -2.21
CA ILE A 63 -15.38 -11.33 -1.51
C ILE A 63 -14.70 -12.61 -2.01
N PRO A 64 -13.38 -12.77 -1.80
CA PRO A 64 -12.74 -14.08 -1.96
C PRO A 64 -13.39 -15.17 -1.08
N ALA A 65 -13.63 -16.33 -1.66
CA ALA A 65 -14.16 -17.50 -0.94
C ALA A 65 -13.13 -18.08 0.02
N LEU A 66 -12.97 -17.41 1.14
CA LEU A 66 -12.10 -17.77 2.26
C LEU A 66 -12.86 -17.59 3.57
N ARG A 67 -12.52 -18.39 4.56
CA ARG A 67 -13.06 -18.17 5.92
C ARG A 67 -12.54 -16.83 6.46
N GLU A 68 -13.38 -16.15 7.23
CA GLU A 68 -13.15 -14.79 7.71
C GLU A 68 -11.72 -14.56 8.27
N LYS A 69 -11.22 -15.46 9.12
CA LYS A 69 -9.89 -15.34 9.71
C LYS A 69 -8.76 -15.46 8.67
N ALA A 70 -8.90 -16.38 7.72
CA ALA A 70 -7.95 -16.56 6.62
C ALA A 70 -8.03 -15.40 5.61
N TYR A 71 -9.25 -14.93 5.32
CA TYR A 71 -9.51 -13.75 4.50
C TYR A 71 -8.81 -12.51 5.08
N ASN A 72 -9.07 -12.17 6.34
CA ASN A 72 -8.49 -11.02 7.00
C ASN A 72 -6.96 -11.08 7.05
N SER A 73 -6.40 -12.26 7.35
CA SER A 73 -4.94 -12.47 7.36
C SER A 73 -4.30 -12.18 6.00
N ILE A 74 -4.89 -12.67 4.91
CA ILE A 74 -4.34 -12.53 3.57
C ILE A 74 -4.53 -11.11 3.03
N VAL A 75 -5.73 -10.54 3.13
CA VAL A 75 -6.05 -9.23 2.55
C VAL A 75 -5.21 -8.12 3.19
N THR A 76 -4.84 -8.27 4.47
CA THR A 76 -3.96 -7.31 5.13
C THR A 76 -2.57 -7.26 4.48
N GLU A 77 -2.02 -8.39 4.05
CA GLU A 77 -0.67 -8.51 3.49
C GLU A 77 -0.60 -8.26 1.96
N LEU A 78 -1.74 -8.32 1.24
CA LEU A 78 -1.76 -8.09 -0.21
C LEU A 78 -1.53 -6.61 -0.55
N ASP A 79 -0.78 -6.35 -1.62
CA ASP A 79 -0.72 -5.03 -2.25
C ASP A 79 -1.96 -4.74 -3.11
N LEU A 80 -2.49 -5.77 -3.75
CA LEU A 80 -3.62 -5.69 -4.66
C LEU A 80 -4.65 -6.78 -4.36
N LEU A 81 -5.93 -6.42 -4.31
CA LEU A 81 -7.06 -7.32 -4.35
C LEU A 81 -7.93 -6.96 -5.53
N GLY A 82 -8.01 -7.82 -6.53
CA GLY A 82 -8.78 -7.58 -7.76
C GLY A 82 -9.99 -8.49 -7.88
N TYR A 83 -11.16 -7.91 -8.19
CA TYR A 83 -12.37 -8.63 -8.56
C TYR A 83 -12.43 -8.80 -10.08
N LEU A 84 -12.27 -10.03 -10.55
CA LEU A 84 -12.35 -10.38 -11.98
C LEU A 84 -13.77 -10.78 -12.32
N GLU A 85 -14.37 -10.10 -13.30
CA GLU A 85 -15.68 -10.43 -13.83
C GLU A 85 -15.69 -10.47 -15.35
N MET A 86 -16.65 -11.21 -15.91
CA MET A 86 -16.92 -11.24 -17.34
C MET A 86 -18.31 -10.62 -17.59
N LYS A 87 -18.33 -9.57 -18.40
CA LYS A 87 -19.56 -8.89 -18.83
C LYS A 87 -19.83 -9.19 -20.30
N SER A 88 -21.09 -9.39 -20.65
CA SER A 88 -21.53 -9.46 -22.03
C SER A 88 -22.22 -8.15 -22.40
N GLU A 89 -21.60 -7.37 -23.28
CA GLU A 89 -22.14 -6.11 -23.78
C GLU A 89 -22.32 -6.22 -25.29
N ARG A 90 -23.56 -6.11 -25.77
CA ARG A 90 -23.91 -6.18 -27.21
C ARG A 90 -23.35 -7.44 -27.90
N GLY A 91 -23.36 -8.59 -27.22
CA GLY A 91 -22.84 -9.85 -27.73
C GLY A 91 -21.33 -10.02 -27.67
N VAL A 92 -20.60 -9.02 -27.20
CA VAL A 92 -19.16 -9.09 -26.99
C VAL A 92 -18.87 -9.38 -25.52
N GLN A 93 -18.10 -10.42 -25.27
CA GLN A 93 -17.65 -10.74 -23.90
C GLN A 93 -16.38 -9.97 -23.60
N ARG A 94 -16.42 -9.17 -22.52
CA ARG A 94 -15.28 -8.46 -21.98
C ARG A 94 -14.97 -8.96 -20.57
N ARG A 95 -13.68 -9.13 -20.28
CA ARG A 95 -13.19 -9.42 -18.94
C ARG A 95 -12.63 -8.15 -18.35
N THR A 96 -13.08 -7.80 -17.14
CA THR A 96 -12.58 -6.64 -16.39
C THR A 96 -12.11 -7.09 -15.02
N ILE A 97 -11.05 -6.45 -14.53
CA ILE A 97 -10.60 -6.58 -13.14
C ILE A 97 -10.76 -5.22 -12.44
N THR A 98 -11.44 -5.22 -11.31
CA THR A 98 -11.67 -4.03 -10.47
C THR A 98 -10.81 -4.13 -9.22
N PHE A 99 -9.92 -3.16 -8.98
CA PHE A 99 -9.00 -3.17 -7.83
C PHE A 99 -9.49 -2.32 -6.67
N ASP A 100 -10.24 -1.24 -6.93
CA ASP A 100 -10.78 -0.43 -5.86
C ASP A 100 -12.02 -1.09 -5.25
N PRO A 101 -12.24 -0.95 -3.93
CA PRO A 101 -13.47 -1.42 -3.31
C PRO A 101 -14.67 -0.63 -3.86
N THR A 102 -15.78 -1.33 -4.06
CA THR A 102 -17.05 -0.75 -4.51
C THR A 102 -18.19 -1.24 -3.60
N SER A 103 -19.41 -0.73 -3.81
CA SER A 103 -20.61 -1.27 -3.14
C SER A 103 -20.90 -2.75 -3.48
N ARG A 104 -20.22 -3.31 -4.49
CA ARG A 104 -20.45 -4.68 -4.98
C ARG A 104 -19.31 -5.65 -4.68
N ASN A 105 -18.10 -5.16 -4.48
CA ASN A 105 -16.92 -6.02 -4.28
C ASN A 105 -15.90 -5.37 -3.35
N ASP A 106 -15.24 -6.21 -2.57
CA ASP A 106 -14.01 -5.84 -1.90
C ASP A 106 -12.89 -5.61 -2.92
N GLY A 107 -11.98 -4.72 -2.57
CA GLY A 107 -10.81 -4.39 -3.39
C GLY A 107 -9.69 -3.82 -2.55
N LYS A 108 -8.47 -3.83 -3.11
CA LYS A 108 -7.30 -3.14 -2.55
C LYS A 108 -6.39 -2.71 -3.68
N ASN A 109 -6.00 -1.44 -3.67
CA ASN A 109 -5.20 -0.84 -4.72
C ASN A 109 -4.14 0.10 -4.11
N THR A 110 -3.07 -0.48 -3.58
CA THR A 110 -1.96 0.32 -3.01
C THR A 110 -0.97 0.81 -4.08
N CYS A 111 -1.16 0.39 -5.32
CA CYS A 111 -0.25 0.67 -6.45
C CYS A 111 -0.75 1.80 -7.36
N ASN A 112 -1.87 2.45 -7.03
CA ASN A 112 -2.51 3.47 -7.87
C ASN A 112 -2.79 2.99 -9.30
N LEU A 113 -3.18 1.73 -9.46
CA LEU A 113 -3.65 1.21 -10.74
C LEU A 113 -5.00 1.86 -11.11
N PRO A 114 -5.36 1.90 -12.41
CA PRO A 114 -6.74 2.24 -12.78
C PRO A 114 -7.74 1.36 -12.02
N SER A 115 -8.80 1.98 -11.50
CA SER A 115 -9.82 1.29 -10.68
C SER A 115 -10.37 0.05 -11.39
N VAL A 116 -10.60 0.16 -12.70
CA VAL A 116 -11.06 -0.94 -13.56
C VAL A 116 -10.13 -1.06 -14.75
N MET A 117 -9.66 -2.28 -15.04
CA MET A 117 -8.83 -2.59 -16.19
C MET A 117 -9.46 -3.69 -17.03
N GLU A 118 -9.43 -3.53 -18.35
CA GLU A 118 -9.84 -4.61 -19.26
C GLU A 118 -8.71 -5.66 -19.38
N VAL A 119 -9.04 -6.91 -19.13
CA VAL A 119 -8.13 -8.04 -19.29
C VAL A 119 -8.25 -8.55 -20.72
N PRO A 120 -7.18 -8.50 -21.55
CA PRO A 120 -7.25 -8.83 -22.96
C PRO A 120 -7.60 -10.31 -23.16
N THR A 121 -8.38 -10.59 -24.20
CA THR A 121 -8.60 -11.95 -24.68
C THR A 121 -7.43 -12.31 -25.60
N ILE A 122 -6.61 -13.24 -25.19
CA ILE A 122 -5.38 -13.64 -25.89
C ILE A 122 -5.46 -15.04 -26.52
N LEU A 123 -6.64 -15.67 -26.46
CA LEU A 123 -6.87 -16.97 -27.05
C LEU A 123 -8.01 -16.89 -28.09
N ASP A 124 -7.88 -17.61 -29.19
CA ASP A 124 -8.95 -17.85 -30.16
C ASP A 124 -9.98 -18.86 -29.63
N LYS A 125 -10.98 -19.16 -30.45
CA LYS A 125 -12.05 -20.14 -30.11
C LYS A 125 -11.50 -21.57 -29.94
N ASN A 126 -10.35 -21.88 -30.49
CA ASN A 126 -9.71 -23.18 -30.41
C ASN A 126 -8.68 -23.26 -29.27
N GLY A 127 -8.48 -22.15 -28.53
CA GLY A 127 -7.52 -22.06 -27.43
C GLY A 127 -6.09 -21.72 -27.87
N ASN A 128 -5.87 -21.33 -29.14
CA ASN A 128 -4.56 -20.92 -29.59
C ASN A 128 -4.26 -19.46 -29.20
N PRO A 129 -3.00 -19.16 -28.82
CA PRO A 129 -2.61 -17.78 -28.50
C PRO A 129 -2.73 -16.86 -29.72
N THR A 130 -3.41 -15.73 -29.55
CA THR A 130 -3.55 -14.67 -30.56
C THR A 130 -2.73 -13.42 -30.24
N ALA A 131 -2.25 -13.30 -29.00
CA ALA A 131 -1.43 -12.22 -28.52
C ALA A 131 -0.51 -12.70 -27.39
N LYS A 132 0.49 -11.87 -27.04
CA LYS A 132 1.39 -12.13 -25.93
C LYS A 132 0.66 -12.06 -24.58
N ASN A 133 0.93 -13.01 -23.70
CA ASN A 133 0.39 -13.03 -22.34
C ASN A 133 1.28 -12.23 -21.40
N ASP A 134 1.19 -10.92 -21.43
CA ASP A 134 2.00 -10.01 -20.60
C ASP A 134 1.18 -9.01 -19.78
N PHE A 135 -0.14 -9.16 -19.74
CA PHE A 135 -1.02 -8.24 -19.03
C PHE A 135 -0.58 -8.02 -17.56
N ILE A 136 -0.34 -9.11 -16.81
CA ILE A 136 0.08 -9.01 -15.40
C ILE A 136 1.45 -8.33 -15.30
N THR A 137 2.42 -8.75 -16.12
CA THR A 137 3.78 -8.19 -16.09
C THR A 137 3.79 -6.73 -16.53
N ALA A 138 3.21 -6.43 -17.70
CA ALA A 138 3.32 -5.10 -18.31
C ALA A 138 2.42 -4.06 -17.64
N LYS A 139 1.21 -4.45 -17.18
CA LYS A 139 0.22 -3.50 -16.66
C LYS A 139 0.13 -3.46 -15.14
N ILE A 140 0.48 -4.54 -14.45
CA ILE A 140 0.36 -4.62 -12.99
C ILE A 140 1.75 -4.53 -12.35
N ILE A 141 2.64 -5.48 -12.63
CA ILE A 141 3.95 -5.55 -11.96
C ILE A 141 4.81 -4.33 -12.29
N ASN A 142 4.91 -3.93 -13.57
CA ASN A 142 5.69 -2.75 -13.94
C ASN A 142 5.13 -1.46 -13.35
N SER A 143 3.81 -1.32 -13.23
CA SER A 143 3.19 -0.16 -12.56
C SER A 143 3.53 -0.14 -11.08
N TYR A 144 3.48 -1.28 -10.40
CA TYR A 144 3.91 -1.41 -9.00
C TYR A 144 5.39 -1.02 -8.81
N LEU A 145 6.28 -1.55 -9.63
CA LEU A 145 7.71 -1.23 -9.57
C LEU A 145 7.97 0.25 -9.85
N GLY A 146 7.26 0.83 -10.81
CA GLY A 146 7.32 2.28 -11.09
C GLY A 146 6.88 3.13 -9.91
N MET A 147 5.81 2.74 -9.22
CA MET A 147 5.34 3.42 -8.01
C MET A 147 6.37 3.31 -6.87
N LEU A 148 7.00 2.14 -6.67
CA LEU A 148 8.05 1.97 -5.67
C LEU A 148 9.27 2.84 -5.97
N ALA A 149 9.70 2.90 -7.24
CA ALA A 149 10.81 3.76 -7.67
C ALA A 149 10.52 5.23 -7.42
N ALA A 150 9.31 5.71 -7.73
CA ALA A 150 8.89 7.08 -7.49
C ALA A 150 8.85 7.43 -5.98
N LYS A 151 8.37 6.51 -5.15
CA LYS A 151 8.39 6.68 -3.68
C LYS A 151 9.81 6.76 -3.12
N LYS A 152 10.72 5.92 -3.62
CA LYS A 152 12.12 5.94 -3.22
C LYS A 152 12.78 7.27 -3.60
N GLU A 153 12.60 7.75 -4.82
CA GLU A 153 13.12 9.04 -5.29
C GLU A 153 12.58 10.21 -4.44
N ALA A 154 11.27 10.19 -4.13
CA ALA A 154 10.68 11.22 -3.27
C ALA A 154 11.25 11.20 -1.85
N GLN A 155 11.53 10.01 -1.29
CA GLN A 155 12.15 9.87 0.02
C GLN A 155 13.60 10.36 0.00
N GLU A 156 14.40 10.03 -1.01
CA GLU A 156 15.77 10.49 -1.15
C GLU A 156 15.85 12.03 -1.26
N LYS A 157 14.92 12.65 -2.00
CA LYS A 157 14.81 14.12 -2.06
C LYS A 157 14.45 14.72 -0.70
N TYR A 158 13.50 14.11 0.01
CA TYR A 158 13.12 14.55 1.35
C TYR A 158 14.29 14.46 2.32
N ASP A 159 14.99 13.35 2.36
CA ASP A 159 16.12 13.12 3.27
C ASP A 159 17.25 14.12 3.02
N LYS A 160 17.55 14.40 1.74
CA LYS A 160 18.55 15.40 1.35
C LYS A 160 18.19 16.79 1.86
N VAL A 161 16.95 17.24 1.64
CA VAL A 161 16.50 18.57 2.12
C VAL A 161 16.52 18.65 3.65
N ILE A 162 16.13 17.57 4.34
CA ILE A 162 16.20 17.52 5.81
C ILE A 162 17.64 17.59 6.32
N GLU A 163 18.59 16.99 5.65
CA GLU A 163 20.00 17.05 6.00
C GLU A 163 20.55 18.47 5.83
N GLU A 164 20.29 19.12 4.69
CA GLU A 164 20.64 20.53 4.44
C GLU A 164 20.05 21.49 5.49
N ILE A 165 18.79 21.27 5.88
CA ILE A 165 18.13 22.06 6.93
C ILE A 165 18.82 21.84 8.29
N LYS A 166 19.13 20.59 8.65
CA LYS A 166 19.81 20.29 9.92
C LYS A 166 21.19 20.94 9.97
N GLU A 167 21.98 20.81 8.92
CA GLU A 167 23.28 21.46 8.81
C GLU A 167 23.16 22.97 8.99
N SER A 168 22.21 23.62 8.29
CA SER A 168 21.98 25.05 8.42
C SER A 168 21.57 25.47 9.83
N ILE A 169 20.75 24.66 10.52
CA ILE A 169 20.33 24.88 11.91
C ILE A 169 21.51 24.72 12.90
N GLU A 170 22.47 23.86 12.63
CA GLU A 170 23.66 23.72 13.47
C GLU A 170 24.49 25.00 13.55
N PHE A 171 24.52 25.80 12.49
CA PHE A 171 25.22 27.10 12.44
C PHE A 171 24.52 28.22 13.22
N ILE A 172 23.30 28.01 13.70
CA ILE A 172 22.59 28.99 14.52
C ILE A 172 23.19 29.01 15.92
N THR A 173 23.85 30.12 16.28
CA THR A 173 24.53 30.28 17.56
C THR A 173 23.99 31.44 18.40
N ASP A 174 23.28 32.40 17.77
CA ASP A 174 22.81 33.64 18.37
C ASP A 174 21.50 34.13 17.73
N ALA A 175 20.99 35.29 18.19
CA ALA A 175 19.77 35.88 17.66
C ALA A 175 19.92 36.34 16.20
N ASN A 176 21.12 36.78 15.76
CA ASN A 176 21.32 37.24 14.38
C ASN A 176 21.23 36.06 13.41
N SER A 177 21.97 34.99 13.66
CA SER A 177 21.92 33.78 12.83
C SER A 177 20.55 33.10 12.87
N ALA A 178 19.80 33.19 13.98
CA ALA A 178 18.43 32.73 14.06
C ALA A 178 17.49 33.54 13.15
N ASN A 179 17.63 34.86 13.14
CA ASN A 179 16.84 35.75 12.26
C ASN A 179 17.18 35.55 10.78
N GLU A 180 18.43 35.35 10.45
CA GLU A 180 18.89 35.04 9.10
C GLU A 180 18.26 33.72 8.62
N PHE A 181 18.38 32.63 9.39
CA PHE A 181 17.75 31.38 9.05
C PHE A 181 16.22 31.51 8.91
N ALA A 182 15.55 32.24 9.80
CA ALA A 182 14.09 32.44 9.73
C ALA A 182 13.66 33.16 8.45
N SER A 183 14.49 34.06 7.90
CA SER A 183 14.20 34.75 6.63
C SER A 183 14.35 33.84 5.41
N HIS A 184 15.26 32.85 5.47
CA HIS A 184 15.59 31.97 4.36
C HIS A 184 14.95 30.59 4.45
N ILE A 185 14.21 30.25 5.53
CA ILE A 185 13.62 28.93 5.76
C ILE A 185 12.71 28.45 4.62
N ASN A 186 12.07 29.37 3.89
CA ASN A 186 11.19 29.03 2.76
C ASN A 186 11.95 28.90 1.42
N GLU A 187 13.25 29.18 1.37
CA GLU A 187 14.07 29.09 0.16
C GLU A 187 14.63 27.68 -0.10
N PHE A 188 14.59 26.80 0.91
CA PHE A 188 14.92 25.40 0.70
C PHE A 188 13.95 24.76 -0.31
N GLU A 189 14.44 23.81 -1.10
CA GLU A 189 13.60 23.03 -2.03
C GLU A 189 12.70 22.04 -1.29
N HIS A 190 11.72 22.55 -0.55
CA HIS A 190 10.88 21.76 0.31
C HIS A 190 10.11 20.67 -0.41
N VAL A 191 10.12 19.45 0.16
CA VAL A 191 9.39 18.28 -0.32
C VAL A 191 8.53 17.71 0.80
N GLY A 192 7.28 17.41 0.51
CA GLY A 192 6.36 16.81 1.49
C GLY A 192 6.21 17.66 2.76
N SER A 193 6.53 17.09 3.92
CA SER A 193 6.44 17.77 5.21
C SER A 193 7.74 18.47 5.65
N SER A 194 8.74 18.60 4.79
CA SER A 194 10.07 19.13 5.16
C SER A 194 10.02 20.55 5.71
N LEU A 195 9.14 21.43 5.23
CA LEU A 195 8.96 22.77 5.79
C LEU A 195 8.43 22.72 7.24
N MET A 196 7.50 21.84 7.51
CA MET A 196 6.97 21.66 8.88
C MET A 196 8.07 21.11 9.81
N MET A 197 8.88 20.18 9.33
CA MET A 197 10.03 19.66 10.06
C MET A 197 11.09 20.74 10.30
N ALA A 198 11.41 21.56 9.28
CA ALA A 198 12.34 22.69 9.42
C ALA A 198 11.91 23.65 10.54
N ARG A 199 10.64 24.04 10.53
CA ARG A 199 10.07 24.92 11.58
C ARG A 199 10.13 24.28 12.96
N SER A 200 9.89 22.98 13.07
CA SER A 200 9.96 22.25 14.33
C SER A 200 11.40 22.19 14.88
N LEU A 201 12.37 21.87 14.03
CA LEU A 201 13.79 21.82 14.38
C LEU A 201 14.32 23.20 14.75
N PHE A 202 13.99 24.22 13.97
CA PHE A 202 14.34 25.61 14.26
C PHE A 202 13.75 26.08 15.61
N ALA A 203 12.47 25.82 15.87
CA ALA A 203 11.84 26.17 17.15
C ALA A 203 12.54 25.47 18.35
N ALA A 204 12.97 24.23 18.19
CA ALA A 204 13.75 23.52 19.20
C ALA A 204 15.13 24.19 19.42
N LYS A 205 15.80 24.59 18.35
CA LYS A 205 17.13 25.24 18.43
C LYS A 205 17.06 26.60 19.11
N VAL A 206 16.15 27.47 18.69
CA VAL A 206 16.01 28.82 19.31
C VAL A 206 15.62 28.74 20.79
N LYS A 207 14.77 27.74 21.13
CA LYS A 207 14.44 27.46 22.52
C LYS A 207 15.66 27.00 23.35
N ALA A 208 16.51 26.15 22.76
CA ALA A 208 17.73 25.67 23.43
C ALA A 208 18.76 26.79 23.64
N LEU A 209 18.78 27.79 22.75
CA LEU A 209 19.62 28.99 22.86
C LEU A 209 19.01 30.05 23.80
N GLY A 210 17.79 29.85 24.32
CA GLY A 210 17.12 30.82 25.20
C GLY A 210 16.62 32.07 24.46
N LEU A 211 16.52 32.03 23.13
CA LEU A 211 16.07 33.18 22.34
C LEU A 211 14.55 33.38 22.45
N VAL A 212 14.12 34.65 22.49
CA VAL A 212 12.72 35.06 22.60
C VAL A 212 12.26 35.72 21.30
N PHE A 213 11.13 35.26 20.76
CA PHE A 213 10.52 35.86 19.56
C PHE A 213 9.64 37.05 19.91
N ASN A 214 9.97 38.24 19.40
CA ASN A 214 9.17 39.43 19.52
C ASN A 214 8.12 39.46 18.38
N LYS A 215 6.82 39.45 18.76
CA LYS A 215 5.69 39.42 17.81
C LYS A 215 5.49 40.71 17.04
N GLU A 216 5.90 41.85 17.63
CA GLU A 216 5.75 43.18 17.01
C GLU A 216 6.83 43.41 15.94
N THR A 217 8.08 43.16 16.28
CA THR A 217 9.22 43.32 15.38
C THR A 217 9.48 42.13 14.48
N LYS A 218 8.88 40.94 14.80
CA LYS A 218 9.05 39.67 14.12
C LYS A 218 10.49 39.16 14.09
N ILE A 219 11.28 39.47 15.09
CA ILE A 219 12.66 39.03 15.24
C ILE A 219 12.89 38.28 16.56
N TYR A 220 13.93 37.45 16.56
CA TYR A 220 14.44 36.80 17.79
C TYR A 220 15.46 37.73 18.44
N SER A 221 15.47 37.73 19.78
CA SER A 221 16.45 38.44 20.60
C SER A 221 16.84 37.59 21.81
N ASP A 222 17.93 37.91 22.45
CA ASP A 222 18.31 37.29 23.72
C ASP A 222 17.23 37.56 24.79
N ALA A 223 17.04 36.59 25.69
CA ALA A 223 16.16 36.81 26.86
C ALA A 223 16.78 37.90 27.74
N ALA A 224 15.97 38.91 28.08
CA ALA A 224 16.41 40.05 28.94
C ALA A 224 16.62 39.58 30.38
#